data_799e7dc4fc3a9172ce3adb3567878d0b
#
_entry.id   799e7dc4fc3a9172ce3adb3567878d0b
#
_cell.length_a   1.000
_cell.length_b   1.000
_cell.length_c   1.000
_cell.angle_alpha   90.00
_cell.angle_beta   90.00
_cell.angle_gamma   90.00
#
_symmetry.space_group_name_H-M   'P 1'
#
loop_
_entity.id
_entity.type
_entity.pdbx_description
1 polymer ?
#
loop_
_entity_poly.entity_id
_entity_poly.type
_entity_poly.pdbx_seq_one_letter_code
_entity_poly.pdbx_strand_id
1 'polypeptide(L)'
;MIEFMYNTKSGQNAWNLKRPQLILSVTGGAQKFTLPYRMKKAFKQGLVKAATSTGAWIITGGTNTGVMRLVGEAVADEYHKSDLTVLGIATWGVISLRDKLIVRFYLI
;
A
#
# COMPACT_ATOMS: atom_id res chain seq x y z
N MET A 1 -7.40 -0.67 -13.33
CA MET A 1 -7.88 -0.78 -11.93
C MET A 1 -8.13 0.57 -11.29
N ILE A 2 -7.18 1.50 -11.34
CA ILE A 2 -7.34 2.84 -10.75
C ILE A 2 -8.41 3.65 -11.47
N GLU A 3 -8.48 3.59 -12.78
CA GLU A 3 -9.56 4.23 -13.56
C GLU A 3 -10.94 3.70 -13.19
N PHE A 4 -11.07 2.40 -12.96
CA PHE A 4 -12.34 1.81 -12.53
C PHE A 4 -12.76 2.33 -11.15
N MET A 5 -11.83 2.55 -10.24
CA MET A 5 -12.09 3.09 -8.90
C MET A 5 -12.60 4.54 -8.92
N TYR A 6 -12.22 5.32 -9.93
CA TYR A 6 -12.55 6.74 -10.03
C TYR A 6 -13.58 7.07 -11.11
N ASN A 7 -13.81 6.19 -12.06
CA ASN A 7 -14.70 6.45 -13.19
C ASN A 7 -16.12 5.90 -12.94
N THR A 8 -16.67 6.21 -11.79
CA THR A 8 -18.08 5.93 -11.55
C THR A 8 -18.92 7.11 -12.04
N LYS A 9 -19.99 6.82 -12.75
CA LYS A 9 -20.93 7.83 -13.29
C LYS A 9 -21.52 8.79 -12.24
N SER A 10 -21.36 8.47 -10.98
CA SER A 10 -21.81 9.26 -9.83
C SER A 10 -20.77 10.24 -9.27
N GLY A 11 -19.56 10.31 -9.84
CA GLY A 11 -18.48 11.14 -9.32
C GLY A 11 -17.89 10.67 -7.98
N GLN A 12 -18.37 9.58 -7.44
CA GLN A 12 -17.84 8.96 -6.23
C GLN A 12 -16.87 7.84 -6.61
N ASN A 13 -15.68 7.84 -6.01
CA ASN A 13 -14.78 6.71 -6.17
C ASN A 13 -15.25 5.52 -5.31
N ALA A 14 -15.07 4.29 -5.82
CA ALA A 14 -15.58 3.09 -5.18
C ALA A 14 -15.02 2.84 -3.76
N TRP A 15 -13.87 3.42 -3.43
CA TRP A 15 -13.18 3.21 -2.15
C TRP A 15 -13.09 4.48 -1.30
N ASN A 16 -13.75 5.54 -1.73
CA ASN A 16 -13.74 6.83 -1.04
C ASN A 16 -12.33 7.36 -0.74
N LEU A 17 -11.41 7.16 -1.67
CA LEU A 17 -10.02 7.61 -1.58
C LEU A 17 -9.80 8.83 -2.45
N LYS A 18 -8.94 9.75 -2.01
CA LYS A 18 -8.52 10.88 -2.84
C LYS A 18 -7.79 10.37 -4.08
N ARG A 19 -8.04 11.03 -5.20
CA ARG A 19 -7.34 10.73 -6.46
C ARG A 19 -5.83 10.94 -6.27
N PRO A 20 -4.99 9.97 -6.65
CA PRO A 20 -3.54 10.14 -6.53
C PRO A 20 -3.01 11.14 -7.56
N GLN A 21 -2.05 11.97 -7.15
CA GLN A 21 -1.28 12.81 -8.06
C GLN A 21 -0.17 12.00 -8.74
N LEU A 22 0.31 10.98 -8.06
CA LEU A 22 1.40 10.11 -8.48
C LEU A 22 1.19 8.71 -7.90
N ILE A 23 1.72 7.71 -8.56
CA ILE A 23 1.77 6.34 -8.05
C ILE A 23 3.22 5.94 -7.85
N LEU A 24 3.55 5.54 -6.64
CA LEU A 24 4.83 4.94 -6.27
C LEU A 24 4.67 3.43 -6.16
N SER A 25 5.14 2.70 -7.16
CA SER A 25 5.14 1.24 -7.12
C SER A 25 6.43 0.75 -6.48
N VAL A 26 6.31 0.10 -5.32
CA VAL A 26 7.45 -0.52 -4.64
C VAL A 26 7.43 -2.01 -4.91
N THR A 27 8.35 -2.44 -5.75
CA THR A 27 8.50 -3.83 -6.17
C THR A 27 9.85 -4.37 -5.74
N GLY A 28 9.93 -5.67 -5.49
CA GLY A 28 11.18 -6.31 -5.11
C GLY A 28 10.95 -7.72 -4.58
N GLY A 29 12.04 -8.38 -4.20
CA GLY A 29 12.00 -9.74 -3.72
C GLY A 29 11.23 -9.88 -2.40
N ALA A 30 10.53 -10.99 -2.28
CA ALA A 30 9.85 -11.39 -1.03
C ALA A 30 10.79 -12.08 -0.04
N GLN A 31 12.04 -12.28 -0.39
CA GLN A 31 13.02 -12.94 0.47
C GLN A 31 13.40 -12.06 1.65
N LYS A 32 13.74 -12.71 2.76
CA LYS A 32 14.30 -12.01 3.90
C LYS A 32 15.63 -11.39 3.51
N PHE A 33 15.77 -10.11 3.76
CA PHE A 33 17.04 -9.41 3.67
C PHE A 33 17.18 -8.45 4.86
N THR A 34 18.42 -8.18 5.22
CA THR A 34 18.73 -7.26 6.31
C THR A 34 19.38 -6.04 5.74
N LEU A 35 18.78 -4.87 5.97
CA LEU A 35 19.40 -3.59 5.66
C LEU A 35 20.12 -3.05 6.89
N PRO A 36 21.29 -2.41 6.72
CA PRO A 36 21.89 -1.61 7.76
C PRO A 36 20.89 -0.56 8.28
N TYR A 37 20.91 -0.28 9.57
CA TYR A 37 19.97 0.63 10.22
C TYR A 37 19.84 1.99 9.51
N ARG A 38 20.95 2.58 9.09
CA ARG A 38 20.96 3.87 8.39
C ARG A 38 20.22 3.80 7.06
N MET A 39 20.41 2.74 6.30
CA MET A 39 19.75 2.53 5.01
C MET A 39 18.25 2.28 5.21
N LYS A 40 17.90 1.47 6.19
CA LYS A 40 16.50 1.20 6.53
C LYS A 40 15.78 2.49 6.92
N LYS A 41 16.38 3.31 7.78
CA LYS A 41 15.85 4.60 8.20
C LYS A 41 15.70 5.56 7.02
N ALA A 42 16.73 5.67 6.17
CA ALA A 42 16.70 6.54 5.01
C ALA A 42 15.61 6.12 4.00
N PHE A 43 15.46 4.82 3.75
CA PHE A 43 14.40 4.29 2.90
C PHE A 43 13.01 4.65 3.45
N LYS A 44 12.76 4.36 4.72
CA LYS A 44 11.46 4.61 5.36
C LYS A 44 11.09 6.09 5.32
N GLN A 45 12.00 6.95 5.73
CA GLN A 45 11.78 8.40 5.74
C GLN A 45 11.63 8.98 4.33
N GLY A 46 12.46 8.53 3.39
CA GLY A 46 12.40 8.96 2.00
C GLY A 46 11.10 8.58 1.31
N LEU A 47 10.64 7.34 1.51
CA LEU A 47 9.37 6.86 0.94
C LEU A 47 8.17 7.68 1.45
N VAL A 48 8.07 7.85 2.76
CA VAL A 48 6.98 8.61 3.37
C VAL A 48 7.01 10.07 2.92
N LYS A 49 8.18 10.69 2.93
CA LYS A 49 8.34 12.08 2.48
C LYS A 49 7.96 12.24 1.01
N ALA A 50 8.40 11.34 0.14
CA ALA A 50 8.06 11.36 -1.26
C ALA A 50 6.55 11.21 -1.49
N ALA A 51 5.92 10.28 -0.79
CA ALA A 51 4.48 10.05 -0.93
C ALA A 51 3.65 11.22 -0.39
N THR A 52 4.00 11.77 0.76
CA THR A 52 3.27 12.90 1.38
C THR A 52 3.42 14.19 0.60
N SER A 53 4.62 14.50 0.12
CA SER A 53 4.88 15.75 -0.62
C SER A 53 4.25 15.77 -2.03
N THR A 54 4.01 14.61 -2.62
CA THR A 54 3.46 14.48 -3.98
C THR A 54 1.98 14.10 -4.01
N GLY A 55 1.37 13.77 -2.88
CA GLY A 55 0.03 13.19 -2.86
C GLY A 55 -0.04 11.82 -3.54
N ALA A 56 1.05 11.07 -3.50
CA ALA A 56 1.15 9.78 -4.16
C ALA A 56 0.43 8.67 -3.38
N TRP A 57 -0.05 7.68 -4.13
CA TRP A 57 -0.35 6.37 -3.57
C TRP A 57 0.87 5.48 -3.62
N ILE A 58 1.05 4.65 -2.61
CA ILE A 58 2.07 3.62 -2.58
C ILE A 58 1.40 2.29 -2.94
N ILE A 59 1.92 1.59 -3.94
CA ILE A 59 1.42 0.28 -4.34
C ILE A 59 2.52 -0.76 -4.11
N THR A 60 2.16 -1.86 -3.46
CA THR A 60 3.08 -2.98 -3.15
C THR A 60 2.47 -4.32 -3.49
N GLY A 61 3.26 -5.39 -3.38
CA GLY A 61 2.78 -6.77 -3.46
C GLY A 61 1.95 -7.24 -2.26
N GLY A 62 1.77 -6.42 -1.24
CA GLY A 62 0.80 -6.62 -0.15
C GLY A 62 1.11 -7.72 0.86
N THR A 63 2.24 -8.42 0.76
CA THR A 63 2.63 -9.45 1.73
C THR A 63 3.58 -8.89 2.80
N ASN A 64 3.65 -9.55 3.96
CA ASN A 64 4.54 -9.11 5.05
C ASN A 64 5.95 -9.72 4.89
N THR A 65 6.55 -9.53 3.73
CA THR A 65 7.85 -10.10 3.37
C THR A 65 8.69 -9.11 2.57
N GLY A 66 10.02 -9.22 2.67
CA GLY A 66 10.96 -8.46 1.85
C GLY A 66 10.75 -6.95 1.92
N VAL A 67 10.81 -6.29 0.78
CA VAL A 67 10.63 -4.84 0.65
C VAL A 67 9.23 -4.37 1.05
N MET A 68 8.23 -5.20 0.86
CA MET A 68 6.82 -4.89 1.22
C MET A 68 6.66 -4.73 2.72
N ARG A 69 7.38 -5.52 3.51
CA ARG A 69 7.44 -5.37 4.97
C ARG A 69 8.04 -4.03 5.37
N LEU A 70 9.10 -3.61 4.70
CA LEU A 70 9.71 -2.28 4.95
C LEU A 70 8.75 -1.14 4.68
N VAL A 71 7.97 -1.24 3.61
CA VAL A 71 6.92 -0.26 3.30
C VAL A 71 5.88 -0.23 4.41
N GLY A 72 5.40 -1.39 4.85
CA GLY A 72 4.44 -1.49 5.94
C GLY A 72 4.95 -0.86 7.25
N GLU A 73 6.21 -1.13 7.60
CA GLU A 73 6.86 -0.51 8.76
C GLU A 73 6.97 1.02 8.62
N ALA A 74 7.36 1.52 7.43
CA ALA A 74 7.46 2.95 7.19
C ALA A 74 6.13 3.66 7.37
N VAL A 75 5.06 3.07 6.85
CA VAL A 75 3.71 3.62 6.95
C VAL A 75 3.18 3.56 8.38
N ALA A 76 3.42 2.45 9.10
CA ALA A 76 2.99 2.31 10.48
C ALA A 76 3.63 3.36 11.41
N ASP A 77 4.90 3.68 11.19
CA ASP A 77 5.61 4.70 11.97
C ASP A 77 5.04 6.12 11.75
N GLU A 78 4.40 6.38 10.60
CA GLU A 78 3.90 7.70 10.20
C GLU A 78 2.37 7.79 10.13
N TYR A 79 1.67 6.71 10.42
CA TYR A 79 0.21 6.59 10.23
C TYR A 79 -0.60 7.71 10.90
N HIS A 80 -0.15 8.18 12.06
CA HIS A 80 -0.83 9.25 12.80
C HIS A 80 -0.46 10.67 12.36
N LYS A 81 0.54 10.81 11.48
CA LYS A 81 1.11 12.10 11.10
C LYS A 81 0.76 12.54 9.68
N SER A 82 0.33 11.61 8.84
CA SER A 82 0.14 11.88 7.42
C SER A 82 -0.98 11.05 6.81
N ASP A 83 -1.64 11.63 5.82
CA ASP A 83 -2.71 11.00 5.05
C ASP A 83 -2.09 10.18 3.91
N LEU A 84 -1.59 8.99 4.23
CA LEU A 84 -0.97 8.07 3.29
C LEU A 84 -1.96 7.02 2.81
N THR A 85 -2.05 6.85 1.51
CA THR A 85 -2.78 5.72 0.91
C THR A 85 -1.80 4.67 0.42
N VAL A 86 -1.93 3.47 0.96
CA VAL A 86 -1.12 2.31 0.59
C VAL A 86 -2.02 1.17 0.15
N LEU A 87 -1.77 0.66 -1.04
CA LEU A 87 -2.50 -0.46 -1.61
C LEU A 87 -1.57 -1.67 -1.75
N GLY A 88 -1.93 -2.75 -1.09
CA GLY A 88 -1.27 -4.04 -1.26
C GLY A 88 -2.07 -4.92 -2.22
N ILE A 89 -1.43 -5.35 -3.30
CA ILE A 89 -2.04 -6.26 -4.28
C ILE A 89 -1.31 -7.59 -4.19
N ALA A 90 -1.88 -8.52 -3.44
CA ALA A 90 -1.28 -9.81 -3.19
C ALA A 90 -1.99 -10.92 -3.99
N THR A 91 -1.22 -11.95 -4.35
CA THR A 91 -1.77 -13.17 -4.96
C THR A 91 -2.56 -13.94 -3.91
N TRP A 92 -3.84 -14.17 -4.18
CA TRP A 92 -4.76 -14.84 -3.24
C TRP A 92 -4.21 -16.17 -2.70
N GLY A 93 -3.59 -16.97 -3.55
CA GLY A 93 -3.07 -18.29 -3.18
C GLY A 93 -1.93 -18.29 -2.16
N VAL A 94 -1.22 -17.17 -1.98
CA VAL A 94 -0.08 -17.06 -1.05
C VAL A 94 -0.43 -16.36 0.26
N ILE A 95 -1.65 -15.86 0.39
CA ILE A 95 -2.08 -15.14 1.60
C ILE A 95 -2.42 -16.14 2.70
N SER A 96 -1.79 -15.99 3.86
CA SER A 96 -2.13 -16.75 5.06
C SER A 96 -3.50 -16.31 5.60
N LEU A 97 -4.25 -17.26 6.13
CA LEU A 97 -5.58 -17.01 6.72
C LEU A 97 -6.57 -16.35 5.74
N ARG A 98 -6.40 -16.59 4.44
CA ARG A 98 -7.25 -16.01 3.38
C ARG A 98 -8.74 -16.29 3.59
N ASP A 99 -9.10 -17.43 4.19
CA ASP A 99 -10.48 -17.79 4.47
C ASP A 99 -11.17 -16.80 5.43
N LYS A 100 -10.40 -16.12 6.28
CA LYS A 100 -10.89 -15.07 7.18
C LYS A 100 -11.11 -13.73 6.47
N LEU A 101 -10.55 -13.58 5.27
CA LEU A 101 -10.66 -12.37 4.46
C LEU A 101 -11.82 -12.44 3.47
N ILE A 102 -12.55 -13.54 3.43
CA ILE A 102 -13.73 -13.67 2.58
C ILE A 102 -14.85 -12.80 3.16
N VAL A 103 -15.11 -11.69 2.50
CA VAL A 103 -16.28 -10.86 2.77
C VAL A 103 -17.47 -11.52 2.09
N ARG A 104 -18.40 -12.06 2.85
CA ARG A 104 -19.67 -12.50 2.32
C ARG A 104 -20.53 -11.28 2.05
N PHE A 105 -20.66 -10.93 0.77
CA PHE A 105 -21.69 -9.99 0.36
C PHE A 105 -23.03 -10.70 0.41
N TYR A 106 -23.87 -10.35 1.36
CA TYR A 106 -25.27 -10.70 1.28
C TYR A 106 -25.92 -9.70 0.35
N LEU A 107 -26.21 -10.13 -0.86
CA LEU A 107 -27.14 -9.42 -1.74
C LEU A 107 -28.53 -9.57 -1.10
N ILE A 108 -28.99 -8.50 -0.55
CA ILE A 108 -30.38 -8.38 -0.13
C ILE A 108 -31.19 -7.94 -1.34
#